data_85f842db1d964a4f4f02f12f26f93466
#
_entry.id   85f842db1d964a4f4f02f12f26f93466
#
_cell.length_a   1.000
_cell.length_b   1.000
_cell.length_c   1.000
_cell.angle_alpha   90.00
_cell.angle_beta   90.00
_cell.angle_gamma   90.00
#
_symmetry.space_group_name_H-M   'P 1'
#
loop_
_entity.id
_entity.type
_entity.pdbx_description
1 polymer ?
#
loop_
_entity_poly.entity_id
_entity_poly.type
_entity_poly.pdbx_seq_one_letter_code
_entity_poly.pdbx_strand_id
1 'polypeptide(L)'
;MPLSLALKAVPKPVLVAFAIVAAVKFGVLLAFGPALQNDTLGYDTYANAILTGAFRHVDLATDPMPVTLTRMIGYPAVIAAAKLLAGRDWTWAVVLLQFAVSLWATVMVYRLARAFRLGVWISLAVVAAQATSMQFMVDQAVLTDSLTGSTVTIATCILGLIVLRRATAPLPVYLGAGALIAVAFLMRDVIAFLAVGLVPLAVAAALVQRSRLRRLAACALVFLPLIATHVAYTQWNRVRVGSAVAASISQAALFGALIEAAHFDHSIFSGSTPIDEVGRVQLKAMEADLHGYEADANVALHRDYGWDAVRINREVTRAYLRAWLGHPRAMIFHIFHHISETQLHQAVRPIETVRDVLLWNTGSSHDFGAERAVKNGNWWMIPAVIANWLAMTASVFVFGAFLVVTPIRLVREGWTDETSVSIGIWCFYLTVGGLYATVHLEPRYLTPVVAGSIVVGVVNIVRVVEFYRPPATLKPASQQIA
;
A
#
# COMPACT_ATOMS: atom_id res chain seq x y z
N MET A 1 -13.17 2.33 -24.38
CA MET A 1 -12.67 3.59 -24.97
C MET A 1 -11.34 3.27 -25.62
N PRO A 2 -11.17 3.38 -26.93
CA PRO A 2 -9.91 3.02 -27.58
C PRO A 2 -8.78 3.94 -27.08
N LEU A 3 -7.60 3.35 -26.87
CA LEU A 3 -6.38 4.04 -26.38
C LEU A 3 -6.03 5.29 -27.21
N SER A 4 -6.41 5.28 -28.50
CA SER A 4 -6.18 6.36 -29.45
C SER A 4 -6.91 7.68 -29.15
N LEU A 5 -8.05 7.64 -28.44
CA LEU A 5 -8.76 8.85 -27.98
C LEU A 5 -8.16 9.44 -26.69
N ALA A 6 -7.36 8.67 -25.99
CA ALA A 6 -6.74 9.08 -24.72
C ALA A 6 -5.48 9.93 -24.91
N LEU A 7 -4.82 9.85 -26.08
CA LEU A 7 -3.56 10.55 -26.37
C LEU A 7 -3.75 11.89 -27.10
N LYS A 8 -4.94 12.18 -27.60
CA LYS A 8 -5.21 13.49 -28.23
C LYS A 8 -5.19 14.59 -27.16
N ALA A 9 -4.14 15.37 -27.16
CA ALA A 9 -3.91 16.61 -26.40
C ALA A 9 -3.49 16.46 -24.93
N VAL A 10 -2.52 15.57 -24.63
CA VAL A 10 -1.75 15.73 -23.39
C VAL A 10 -0.87 16.97 -23.53
N PRO A 11 -0.97 17.96 -22.62
CA PRO A 11 -0.12 19.16 -22.71
C PRO A 11 1.35 18.80 -22.68
N LYS A 12 2.19 19.47 -23.52
CA LYS A 12 3.63 19.22 -23.59
C LYS A 12 4.33 19.18 -22.21
N PRO A 13 4.05 20.11 -21.24
CA PRO A 13 4.67 20.04 -19.92
C PRO A 13 4.34 18.76 -19.15
N VAL A 14 3.18 18.16 -19.40
CA VAL A 14 2.79 16.88 -18.79
C VAL A 14 3.64 15.75 -19.35
N LEU A 15 3.82 15.66 -20.66
CA LEU A 15 4.68 14.65 -21.29
C LEU A 15 6.14 14.78 -20.80
N VAL A 16 6.63 16.01 -20.70
CA VAL A 16 7.99 16.27 -20.17
C VAL A 16 8.10 15.81 -18.72
N ALA A 17 7.12 16.11 -17.85
CA ALA A 17 7.15 15.68 -16.46
C ALA A 17 7.13 14.15 -16.32
N PHE A 18 6.31 13.44 -17.12
CA PHE A 18 6.31 11.98 -17.13
C PHE A 18 7.63 11.40 -17.66
N ALA A 19 8.21 12.01 -18.68
CA ALA A 19 9.52 11.61 -19.19
C ALA A 19 10.62 11.81 -18.13
N ILE A 20 10.59 12.90 -17.35
CA ILE A 20 11.52 13.13 -16.24
C ILE A 20 11.34 12.05 -15.17
N VAL A 21 10.10 11.76 -14.73
CA VAL A 21 9.83 10.71 -13.73
C VAL A 21 10.35 9.36 -14.22
N ALA A 22 10.08 8.99 -15.47
CA ALA A 22 10.58 7.77 -16.07
C ALA A 22 12.12 7.77 -16.12
N ALA A 23 12.74 8.85 -16.59
CA ALA A 23 14.20 8.98 -16.71
C ALA A 23 14.88 8.87 -15.34
N VAL A 24 14.32 9.46 -14.28
CA VAL A 24 14.86 9.34 -12.91
C VAL A 24 14.77 7.90 -12.42
N LYS A 25 13.62 7.23 -12.58
CA LYS A 25 13.46 5.82 -12.21
C LYS A 25 14.45 4.92 -12.95
N PHE A 26 14.56 5.08 -14.26
CA PHE A 26 15.52 4.31 -15.07
C PHE A 26 16.97 4.65 -14.72
N GLY A 27 17.29 5.91 -14.50
CA GLY A 27 18.63 6.37 -14.10
C GLY A 27 19.09 5.70 -12.80
N VAL A 28 18.21 5.67 -11.78
CA VAL A 28 18.51 5.00 -10.50
C VAL A 28 18.64 3.48 -10.71
N LEU A 29 17.75 2.85 -11.49
CA LEU A 29 17.83 1.43 -11.79
C LEU A 29 19.13 1.07 -12.54
N LEU A 30 19.53 1.88 -13.51
CA LEU A 30 20.79 1.65 -14.26
C LEU A 30 22.03 1.84 -13.39
N ALA A 31 21.96 2.80 -12.45
CA ALA A 31 23.09 3.08 -11.56
C ALA A 31 23.27 2.02 -10.47
N PHE A 32 22.20 1.45 -9.93
CA PHE A 32 22.23 0.59 -8.74
C PHE A 32 21.68 -0.82 -8.95
N GLY A 33 21.02 -1.09 -10.06
CA GLY A 33 20.35 -2.36 -10.33
C GLY A 33 19.05 -2.56 -9.52
N PRO A 34 18.38 -3.71 -9.70
CA PRO A 34 17.23 -4.14 -8.89
C PRO A 34 17.63 -4.39 -7.43
N ALA A 35 16.88 -3.83 -6.49
CA ALA A 35 17.12 -4.05 -5.06
C ALA A 35 16.50 -5.38 -4.59
N LEU A 36 17.27 -6.17 -3.85
CA LEU A 36 16.83 -7.40 -3.22
C LEU A 36 16.64 -7.18 -1.72
N GLN A 37 15.55 -7.69 -1.18
CA GLN A 37 15.18 -7.62 0.22
C GLN A 37 15.09 -9.02 0.83
N ASN A 38 15.06 -9.12 2.15
CA ASN A 38 14.87 -10.40 2.84
C ASN A 38 13.61 -11.13 2.35
N ASP A 39 12.52 -10.40 2.11
CA ASP A 39 11.29 -10.94 1.54
C ASP A 39 11.46 -11.52 0.14
N THR A 40 12.40 -10.98 -0.65
CA THR A 40 12.67 -11.45 -2.03
C THR A 40 13.06 -12.92 -2.04
N LEU A 41 13.84 -13.38 -1.04
CA LEU A 41 14.24 -14.79 -0.93
C LEU A 41 13.02 -15.72 -0.82
N GLY A 42 12.04 -15.34 0.01
CA GLY A 42 10.81 -16.11 0.14
C GLY A 42 9.99 -16.16 -1.15
N TYR A 43 9.89 -15.03 -1.87
CA TYR A 43 9.20 -15.01 -3.16
C TYR A 43 9.95 -15.81 -4.23
N ASP A 44 11.27 -15.75 -4.24
CA ASP A 44 12.12 -16.51 -5.18
C ASP A 44 12.04 -18.01 -4.93
N THR A 45 12.08 -18.43 -3.66
CA THR A 45 11.90 -19.84 -3.27
C THR A 45 10.54 -20.36 -3.74
N TYR A 46 9.47 -19.57 -3.53
CA TYR A 46 8.15 -19.97 -4.03
C TYR A 46 8.07 -20.00 -5.56
N ALA A 47 8.71 -19.06 -6.26
CA ALA A 47 8.78 -19.06 -7.72
C ALA A 47 9.48 -20.33 -8.25
N ASN A 48 10.56 -20.76 -7.60
CA ASN A 48 11.24 -22.02 -7.94
C ASN A 48 10.32 -23.24 -7.67
N ALA A 49 9.56 -23.22 -6.58
CA ALA A 49 8.56 -24.26 -6.31
C ALA A 49 7.46 -24.28 -7.39
N ILE A 50 7.06 -23.14 -7.96
CA ILE A 50 6.13 -23.09 -9.09
C ILE A 50 6.74 -23.73 -10.32
N LEU A 51 7.98 -23.39 -10.68
CA LEU A 51 8.67 -23.90 -11.87
C LEU A 51 8.90 -25.41 -11.80
N THR A 52 9.12 -25.95 -10.62
CA THR A 52 9.32 -27.39 -10.41
C THR A 52 8.05 -28.17 -10.14
N GLY A 53 6.92 -27.49 -9.94
CA GLY A 53 5.65 -28.11 -9.51
C GLY A 53 5.58 -28.46 -8.01
N ALA A 54 6.63 -28.21 -7.24
CA ALA A 54 6.71 -28.53 -5.81
C ALA A 54 5.71 -27.70 -4.96
N PHE A 55 5.23 -26.56 -5.47
CA PHE A 55 4.23 -25.74 -4.77
C PHE A 55 2.90 -26.44 -4.46
N ARG A 56 2.65 -27.60 -5.10
CA ARG A 56 1.44 -28.40 -4.86
C ARG A 56 1.49 -29.17 -3.54
N HIS A 57 2.68 -29.41 -3.02
CA HIS A 57 2.92 -30.13 -1.78
C HIS A 57 3.45 -29.16 -0.72
N VAL A 58 2.91 -29.26 0.48
CA VAL A 58 3.32 -28.45 1.62
C VAL A 58 3.80 -29.39 2.70
N ASP A 59 5.07 -29.28 3.06
CA ASP A 59 5.60 -30.04 4.18
C ASP A 59 5.28 -29.30 5.48
N LEU A 60 4.23 -29.77 6.14
CA LEU A 60 3.80 -29.25 7.45
C LEU A 60 4.56 -29.88 8.61
N ALA A 61 5.26 -31.00 8.36
CA ALA A 61 5.91 -31.76 9.43
C ALA A 61 7.29 -31.20 9.77
N THR A 62 7.98 -30.62 8.79
CA THR A 62 9.37 -30.14 8.97
C THR A 62 9.52 -28.63 8.89
N ASP A 63 8.56 -27.91 8.28
CA ASP A 63 8.62 -26.47 8.10
C ASP A 63 7.52 -25.76 8.90
N PRO A 64 7.87 -25.00 9.95
CA PRO A 64 6.91 -24.22 10.75
C PRO A 64 6.31 -23.03 9.99
N MET A 65 6.96 -22.59 8.90
CA MET A 65 6.52 -21.43 8.10
C MET A 65 6.70 -21.68 6.59
N PRO A 66 6.01 -22.68 6.01
CA PRO A 66 6.19 -23.01 4.60
C PRO A 66 5.90 -21.80 3.70
N VAL A 67 6.89 -21.39 2.88
CA VAL A 67 6.74 -20.19 2.05
C VAL A 67 5.54 -20.26 1.12
N THR A 68 5.14 -21.47 0.70
CA THR A 68 3.98 -21.72 -0.16
C THR A 68 2.63 -21.57 0.56
N LEU A 69 2.62 -21.40 1.90
CA LEU A 69 1.45 -21.07 2.71
C LEU A 69 1.54 -19.66 3.31
N THR A 70 2.74 -19.15 3.59
CA THR A 70 2.94 -17.83 4.20
C THR A 70 3.00 -16.70 3.18
N ARG A 71 3.14 -17.02 1.89
CA ARG A 71 3.16 -16.04 0.80
C ARG A 71 2.05 -16.34 -0.21
N MET A 72 1.50 -15.28 -0.79
CA MET A 72 0.53 -15.39 -1.87
C MET A 72 1.21 -15.79 -3.18
N ILE A 73 0.52 -16.57 -4.01
CA ILE A 73 1.07 -17.13 -5.26
C ILE A 73 1.34 -16.09 -6.35
N GLY A 74 0.63 -14.95 -6.36
CA GLY A 74 0.62 -14.04 -7.50
C GLY A 74 1.99 -13.45 -7.81
N TYR A 75 2.70 -12.92 -6.82
CA TYR A 75 4.01 -12.35 -7.04
C TYR A 75 5.09 -13.40 -7.35
N PRO A 76 5.16 -14.54 -6.64
CA PRO A 76 5.99 -15.68 -7.08
C PRO A 76 5.72 -16.14 -8.52
N ALA A 77 4.45 -16.11 -8.98
CA ALA A 77 4.14 -16.44 -10.37
C ALA A 77 4.70 -15.41 -11.38
N VAL A 78 4.70 -14.12 -11.02
CA VAL A 78 5.36 -13.07 -11.81
C VAL A 78 6.86 -13.33 -11.88
N ILE A 79 7.51 -13.67 -10.77
CA ILE A 79 8.94 -14.01 -10.73
C ILE A 79 9.20 -15.27 -11.57
N ALA A 80 8.38 -16.31 -11.44
CA ALA A 80 8.53 -17.53 -12.23
C ALA A 80 8.44 -17.25 -13.74
N ALA A 81 7.45 -16.43 -14.15
CA ALA A 81 7.34 -15.99 -15.54
C ALA A 81 8.56 -15.18 -16.00
N ALA A 82 9.05 -14.28 -15.16
CA ALA A 82 10.25 -13.50 -15.46
C ALA A 82 11.50 -14.40 -15.61
N LYS A 83 11.66 -15.44 -14.78
CA LYS A 83 12.71 -16.43 -14.90
C LYS A 83 12.65 -17.21 -16.22
N LEU A 84 11.43 -17.58 -16.65
CA LEU A 84 11.23 -18.26 -17.94
C LEU A 84 11.55 -17.36 -19.13
N LEU A 85 11.22 -16.06 -19.05
CA LEU A 85 11.39 -15.13 -20.17
C LEU A 85 12.78 -14.50 -20.24
N ALA A 86 13.37 -14.16 -19.11
CA ALA A 86 14.62 -13.40 -19.01
C ALA A 86 15.80 -14.19 -18.40
N GLY A 87 15.59 -15.43 -17.97
CA GLY A 87 16.65 -16.27 -17.42
C GLY A 87 17.34 -15.63 -16.21
N ARG A 88 18.64 -15.36 -16.32
CA ARG A 88 19.44 -14.75 -15.25
C ARG A 88 19.04 -13.31 -14.93
N ASP A 89 18.46 -12.58 -15.88
CA ASP A 89 18.07 -11.18 -15.76
C ASP A 89 16.64 -11.00 -15.26
N TRP A 90 16.06 -12.02 -14.63
CA TRP A 90 14.67 -12.04 -14.16
C TRP A 90 14.35 -10.87 -13.21
N THR A 91 15.29 -10.42 -12.38
CA THR A 91 15.09 -9.30 -11.46
C THR A 91 14.84 -7.99 -12.20
N TRP A 92 15.59 -7.76 -13.31
CA TRP A 92 15.37 -6.63 -14.21
C TRP A 92 13.99 -6.70 -14.86
N ALA A 93 13.58 -7.87 -15.34
CA ALA A 93 12.27 -8.06 -15.95
C ALA A 93 11.14 -7.75 -14.98
N VAL A 94 11.25 -8.18 -13.71
CA VAL A 94 10.28 -7.87 -12.66
C VAL A 94 10.21 -6.37 -12.39
N VAL A 95 11.36 -5.70 -12.17
CA VAL A 95 11.39 -4.27 -11.87
C VAL A 95 10.90 -3.43 -13.06
N LEU A 96 11.22 -3.81 -14.30
CA LEU A 96 10.69 -3.13 -15.48
C LEU A 96 9.17 -3.26 -15.59
N LEU A 97 8.60 -4.42 -15.27
CA LEU A 97 7.16 -4.59 -15.18
C LEU A 97 6.55 -3.69 -14.08
N GLN A 98 7.17 -3.65 -12.90
CA GLN A 98 6.76 -2.77 -11.81
C GLN A 98 6.76 -1.30 -12.25
N PHE A 99 7.80 -0.85 -12.95
CA PHE A 99 7.86 0.51 -13.51
C PHE A 99 6.74 0.79 -14.49
N ALA A 100 6.45 -0.12 -15.41
CA ALA A 100 5.38 0.06 -16.39
C ALA A 100 4.02 0.24 -15.70
N VAL A 101 3.70 -0.61 -14.70
CA VAL A 101 2.44 -0.54 -13.96
C VAL A 101 2.39 0.73 -13.08
N SER A 102 3.50 1.08 -12.43
CA SER A 102 3.60 2.28 -11.59
C SER A 102 3.48 3.58 -12.42
N LEU A 103 4.09 3.64 -13.60
CA LEU A 103 3.91 4.78 -14.52
C LEU A 103 2.46 4.90 -14.98
N TRP A 104 1.79 3.79 -15.24
CA TRP A 104 0.36 3.80 -15.54
C TRP A 104 -0.46 4.31 -14.34
N ALA A 105 -0.18 3.85 -13.12
CA ALA A 105 -0.80 4.38 -11.90
C ALA A 105 -0.60 5.90 -11.79
N THR A 106 0.62 6.39 -12.06
CA THR A 106 0.95 7.82 -12.04
C THR A 106 0.12 8.63 -13.07
N VAL A 107 -0.08 8.08 -14.28
CA VAL A 107 -0.99 8.68 -15.28
C VAL A 107 -2.42 8.76 -14.76
N MET A 108 -2.89 7.70 -14.08
CA MET A 108 -4.25 7.69 -13.52
C MET A 108 -4.41 8.68 -12.36
N VAL A 109 -3.39 8.85 -11.52
CA VAL A 109 -3.34 9.87 -10.46
C VAL A 109 -3.42 11.29 -11.05
N TYR A 110 -2.66 11.59 -12.10
CA TYR A 110 -2.77 12.86 -12.82
C TYR A 110 -4.20 13.09 -13.32
N ARG A 111 -4.81 12.08 -13.97
CA ARG A 111 -6.19 12.18 -14.48
C ARG A 111 -7.20 12.42 -13.36
N LEU A 112 -7.02 11.78 -12.20
CA LEU A 112 -7.87 11.97 -11.04
C LEU A 112 -7.74 13.42 -10.51
N ALA A 113 -6.51 13.92 -10.36
CA ALA A 113 -6.25 15.30 -9.94
C ALA A 113 -6.89 16.33 -10.89
N ARG A 114 -6.80 16.10 -12.21
CA ARG A 114 -7.47 16.92 -13.22
C ARG A 114 -9.00 16.84 -13.17
N ALA A 115 -9.55 15.68 -12.81
CA ALA A 115 -11.00 15.52 -12.66
C ALA A 115 -11.55 16.27 -11.43
N PHE A 116 -10.75 16.45 -10.39
CA PHE A 116 -11.01 17.38 -9.28
C PHE A 116 -10.86 18.86 -9.65
N ARG A 117 -10.63 19.18 -10.94
CA ARG A 117 -10.43 20.52 -11.48
C ARG A 117 -9.17 21.24 -10.97
N LEU A 118 -8.20 20.52 -10.46
CA LEU A 118 -6.90 21.10 -10.11
C LEU A 118 -6.21 21.64 -11.38
N GLY A 119 -5.53 22.78 -11.26
CA GLY A 119 -4.72 23.32 -12.34
C GLY A 119 -3.63 22.35 -12.80
N VAL A 120 -3.10 22.52 -14.03
CA VAL A 120 -2.08 21.64 -14.60
C VAL A 120 -0.86 21.54 -13.68
N TRP A 121 -0.35 22.67 -13.20
CA TRP A 121 0.85 22.74 -12.35
C TRP A 121 0.64 22.08 -10.99
N ILE A 122 -0.53 22.26 -10.36
CA ILE A 122 -0.87 21.59 -9.10
C ILE A 122 -0.98 20.08 -9.33
N SER A 123 -1.59 19.65 -10.44
CA SER A 123 -1.67 18.23 -10.80
C SER A 123 -0.30 17.61 -11.07
N LEU A 124 0.66 18.37 -11.63
CA LEU A 124 2.04 17.94 -11.80
C LEU A 124 2.79 17.87 -10.46
N ALA A 125 2.52 18.79 -9.54
CA ALA A 125 3.07 18.72 -8.18
C ALA A 125 2.57 17.45 -7.44
N VAL A 126 1.29 17.09 -7.61
CA VAL A 126 0.74 15.82 -7.10
C VAL A 126 1.47 14.60 -7.69
N VAL A 127 1.72 14.61 -9.01
CA VAL A 127 2.49 13.56 -9.69
C VAL A 127 3.92 13.48 -9.14
N ALA A 128 4.59 14.60 -8.97
CA ALA A 128 5.93 14.65 -8.41
C ALA A 128 5.96 14.11 -6.97
N ALA A 129 5.00 14.51 -6.13
CA ALA A 129 4.89 14.01 -4.77
C ALA A 129 4.65 12.48 -4.72
N GLN A 130 3.76 11.96 -5.57
CA GLN A 130 3.54 10.52 -5.67
C GLN A 130 4.77 9.78 -6.20
N ALA A 131 5.44 10.33 -7.20
CA ALA A 131 6.64 9.73 -7.80
C ALA A 131 7.85 9.73 -6.86
N THR A 132 7.90 10.63 -5.87
CA THR A 132 8.96 10.70 -4.84
C THR A 132 8.51 10.15 -3.48
N SER A 133 7.33 9.53 -3.41
CA SER A 133 6.83 8.83 -2.23
C SER A 133 7.48 7.45 -2.08
N MET A 134 7.06 6.71 -1.07
CA MET A 134 7.45 5.31 -0.84
C MET A 134 7.29 4.43 -2.09
N GLN A 135 6.38 4.78 -3.01
CA GLN A 135 6.20 4.08 -4.28
C GLN A 135 7.50 4.04 -5.12
N PHE A 136 8.33 5.08 -5.07
CA PHE A 136 9.61 5.10 -5.78
C PHE A 136 10.55 4.01 -5.28
N MET A 137 10.63 3.85 -3.96
CA MET A 137 11.48 2.87 -3.31
C MET A 137 11.05 1.44 -3.65
N VAL A 138 9.76 1.12 -3.46
CA VAL A 138 9.26 -0.23 -3.72
C VAL A 138 9.28 -0.60 -5.20
N ASP A 139 9.25 0.40 -6.10
CA ASP A 139 9.37 0.16 -7.54
C ASP A 139 10.77 -0.34 -7.94
N GLN A 140 11.82 0.04 -7.19
CA GLN A 140 13.20 -0.41 -7.41
C GLN A 140 13.49 -1.79 -6.81
N ALA A 141 12.65 -2.24 -5.88
CA ALA A 141 12.85 -3.47 -5.14
C ALA A 141 12.00 -4.62 -5.69
N VAL A 142 12.52 -5.83 -5.61
CA VAL A 142 11.77 -7.06 -5.94
C VAL A 142 10.84 -7.40 -4.77
N LEU A 143 9.74 -6.64 -4.66
CA LEU A 143 8.72 -6.72 -3.61
C LEU A 143 7.30 -6.65 -4.18
N THR A 144 6.35 -7.25 -3.46
CA THR A 144 4.93 -7.23 -3.82
C THR A 144 4.32 -5.83 -3.80
N ASP A 145 4.87 -4.93 -2.97
CA ASP A 145 4.30 -3.63 -2.63
C ASP A 145 4.13 -2.71 -3.85
N SER A 146 5.06 -2.76 -4.80
CA SER A 146 4.98 -1.98 -6.05
C SER A 146 3.76 -2.34 -6.89
N LEU A 147 3.60 -3.62 -7.23
CA LEU A 147 2.47 -4.09 -8.06
C LEU A 147 1.15 -3.98 -7.31
N THR A 148 1.12 -4.32 -6.02
CA THR A 148 -0.06 -4.19 -5.16
C THR A 148 -0.50 -2.73 -5.07
N GLY A 149 0.40 -1.82 -4.70
CA GLY A 149 0.12 -0.39 -4.59
C GLY A 149 -0.35 0.21 -5.90
N SER A 150 0.33 -0.09 -7.00
CA SER A 150 0.01 0.44 -8.32
C SER A 150 -1.34 -0.07 -8.84
N THR A 151 -1.63 -1.36 -8.73
CA THR A 151 -2.91 -1.93 -9.22
C THR A 151 -4.10 -1.41 -8.43
N VAL A 152 -3.99 -1.30 -7.11
CA VAL A 152 -5.04 -0.72 -6.26
C VAL A 152 -5.22 0.77 -6.53
N THR A 153 -4.12 1.53 -6.71
CA THR A 153 -4.18 2.94 -7.10
C THR A 153 -4.93 3.13 -8.42
N ILE A 154 -4.65 2.29 -9.45
CA ILE A 154 -5.36 2.34 -10.72
C ILE A 154 -6.85 2.06 -10.53
N ALA A 155 -7.23 1.02 -9.77
CA ALA A 155 -8.62 0.69 -9.49
C ALA A 155 -9.35 1.84 -8.77
N THR A 156 -8.74 2.43 -7.74
CA THR A 156 -9.24 3.57 -6.99
C THR A 156 -9.46 4.79 -7.91
N CYS A 157 -8.47 5.09 -8.77
CA CYS A 157 -8.58 6.18 -9.75
C CYS A 157 -9.69 5.93 -10.77
N ILE A 158 -9.87 4.70 -11.27
CA ILE A 158 -10.97 4.35 -12.19
C ILE A 158 -12.31 4.67 -11.54
N LEU A 159 -12.54 4.18 -10.32
CA LEU A 159 -13.78 4.41 -9.58
C LEU A 159 -14.02 5.91 -9.32
N GLY A 160 -12.98 6.62 -8.85
CA GLY A 160 -13.05 8.08 -8.63
C GLY A 160 -13.36 8.87 -9.91
N LEU A 161 -12.76 8.50 -11.03
CA LEU A 161 -13.03 9.13 -12.34
C LEU A 161 -14.45 8.91 -12.83
N ILE A 162 -15.06 7.75 -12.57
CA ILE A 162 -16.48 7.48 -12.89
C ILE A 162 -17.37 8.47 -12.14
N VAL A 163 -17.12 8.66 -10.84
CA VAL A 163 -17.90 9.58 -10.00
C VAL A 163 -17.71 11.02 -10.46
N LEU A 164 -16.47 11.51 -10.51
CA LEU A 164 -16.19 12.92 -10.80
C LEU A 164 -16.61 13.38 -12.19
N ARG A 165 -16.61 12.47 -13.17
CA ARG A 165 -17.06 12.78 -14.53
C ARG A 165 -18.53 12.51 -14.77
N ARG A 166 -19.24 11.97 -13.78
CA ARG A 166 -20.64 11.49 -13.93
C ARG A 166 -20.84 10.63 -15.19
N ALA A 167 -19.78 9.92 -15.61
CA ALA A 167 -19.82 9.13 -16.83
C ALA A 167 -20.43 7.76 -16.53
N THR A 168 -21.57 7.44 -17.16
CA THR A 168 -22.11 6.08 -17.13
C THR A 168 -21.13 5.15 -17.83
N ALA A 169 -20.23 4.54 -17.02
CA ALA A 169 -19.24 3.60 -17.53
C ALA A 169 -19.91 2.26 -17.90
N PRO A 170 -19.47 1.57 -18.96
CA PRO A 170 -19.94 0.22 -19.25
C PRO A 170 -19.52 -0.76 -18.15
N LEU A 171 -20.34 -1.77 -17.88
CA LEU A 171 -20.10 -2.75 -16.80
C LEU A 171 -18.70 -3.42 -16.82
N PRO A 172 -18.09 -3.72 -17.99
CA PRO A 172 -16.72 -4.23 -18.04
C PRO A 172 -15.66 -3.33 -17.37
N VAL A 173 -15.89 -2.02 -17.25
CA VAL A 173 -14.95 -1.12 -16.54
C VAL A 173 -14.96 -1.39 -15.04
N TYR A 174 -16.12 -1.66 -14.45
CA TYR A 174 -16.24 -2.06 -13.03
C TYR A 174 -15.62 -3.44 -12.79
N LEU A 175 -15.85 -4.38 -13.71
CA LEU A 175 -15.19 -5.69 -13.67
C LEU A 175 -13.67 -5.53 -13.77
N GLY A 176 -13.16 -4.65 -14.63
CA GLY A 176 -11.74 -4.36 -14.75
C GLY A 176 -11.14 -3.78 -13.46
N ALA A 177 -11.84 -2.86 -12.80
CA ALA A 177 -11.41 -2.36 -11.48
C ALA A 177 -11.39 -3.49 -10.43
N GLY A 178 -12.42 -4.34 -10.42
CA GLY A 178 -12.49 -5.52 -9.54
C GLY A 178 -11.38 -6.54 -9.85
N ALA A 179 -11.06 -6.77 -11.10
CA ALA A 179 -9.96 -7.65 -11.51
C ALA A 179 -8.60 -7.13 -11.03
N LEU A 180 -8.36 -5.81 -11.07
CA LEU A 180 -7.14 -5.21 -10.51
C LEU A 180 -7.05 -5.42 -8.99
N ILE A 181 -8.17 -5.31 -8.25
CA ILE A 181 -8.21 -5.60 -6.81
C ILE A 181 -7.94 -7.10 -6.55
N ALA A 182 -8.49 -8.00 -7.38
CA ALA A 182 -8.23 -9.44 -7.27
C ALA A 182 -6.78 -9.79 -7.60
N VAL A 183 -6.16 -9.13 -8.58
CA VAL A 183 -4.71 -9.26 -8.85
C VAL A 183 -3.89 -8.78 -7.67
N ALA A 184 -4.23 -7.63 -7.08
CA ALA A 184 -3.56 -7.14 -5.87
C ALA A 184 -3.70 -8.13 -4.70
N PHE A 185 -4.87 -8.75 -4.53
CA PHE A 185 -5.10 -9.82 -3.55
C PHE A 185 -4.18 -11.03 -3.78
N LEU A 186 -4.01 -11.47 -5.02
CA LEU A 186 -3.06 -12.57 -5.33
C LEU A 186 -1.61 -12.20 -5.02
N MET A 187 -1.27 -10.91 -4.99
CA MET A 187 0.05 -10.45 -4.54
C MET A 187 0.13 -10.41 -3.01
N ARG A 188 -0.99 -10.01 -2.33
CA ARG A 188 -1.04 -9.78 -0.90
C ARG A 188 -2.44 -10.03 -0.35
N ASP A 189 -2.59 -11.03 0.51
CA ASP A 189 -3.87 -11.51 1.04
C ASP A 189 -4.66 -10.47 1.83
N VAL A 190 -3.98 -9.58 2.54
CA VAL A 190 -4.60 -8.49 3.32
C VAL A 190 -5.53 -7.63 2.48
N ILE A 191 -5.35 -7.57 1.16
CA ILE A 191 -6.23 -6.83 0.24
C ILE A 191 -7.68 -7.32 0.33
N ALA A 192 -7.94 -8.56 0.72
CA ALA A 192 -9.30 -9.04 0.96
C ALA A 192 -10.02 -8.23 2.04
N PHE A 193 -9.33 -7.86 3.11
CA PHE A 193 -9.87 -7.03 4.17
C PHE A 193 -9.86 -5.54 3.81
N LEU A 194 -8.79 -5.08 3.14
CA LEU A 194 -8.64 -3.68 2.75
C LEU A 194 -9.70 -3.25 1.72
N ALA A 195 -10.18 -4.17 0.89
CA ALA A 195 -11.24 -3.91 -0.08
C ALA A 195 -12.55 -3.40 0.57
N VAL A 196 -12.79 -3.70 1.86
CA VAL A 196 -13.93 -3.16 2.61
C VAL A 196 -13.88 -1.62 2.65
N GLY A 197 -12.70 -1.04 2.79
CA GLY A 197 -12.50 0.42 2.75
C GLY A 197 -12.83 1.07 1.40
N LEU A 198 -12.84 0.28 0.30
CA LEU A 198 -13.23 0.75 -1.03
C LEU A 198 -14.74 0.74 -1.26
N VAL A 199 -15.54 0.13 -0.35
CA VAL A 199 -17.01 0.04 -0.51
C VAL A 199 -17.66 1.40 -0.73
N PRO A 200 -17.37 2.47 0.05
CA PRO A 200 -17.99 3.77 -0.16
C PRO A 200 -17.71 4.32 -1.57
N LEU A 201 -16.48 4.17 -2.07
CA LEU A 201 -16.10 4.63 -3.40
C LEU A 201 -16.76 3.80 -4.52
N ALA A 202 -16.83 2.47 -4.35
CA ALA A 202 -17.49 1.58 -5.29
C ALA A 202 -19.00 1.86 -5.37
N VAL A 203 -19.65 2.09 -4.22
CA VAL A 203 -21.07 2.48 -4.16
C VAL A 203 -21.29 3.82 -4.85
N ALA A 204 -20.47 4.83 -4.56
CA ALA A 204 -20.56 6.14 -5.22
C ALA A 204 -20.41 5.99 -6.75
N ALA A 205 -19.46 5.20 -7.23
CA ALA A 205 -19.27 4.93 -8.65
C ALA A 205 -20.47 4.18 -9.26
N ALA A 206 -21.05 3.21 -8.54
CA ALA A 206 -22.23 2.47 -8.99
C ALA A 206 -23.49 3.37 -9.06
N LEU A 207 -23.64 4.32 -8.15
CA LEU A 207 -24.79 5.26 -8.13
C LEU A 207 -24.87 6.14 -9.38
N VAL A 208 -23.77 6.32 -10.12
CA VAL A 208 -23.76 7.02 -11.43
C VAL A 208 -24.55 6.26 -12.50
N GLN A 209 -24.76 4.95 -12.33
CA GLN A 209 -25.55 4.13 -13.28
C GLN A 209 -27.03 4.51 -13.23
N ARG A 210 -27.69 4.50 -14.42
CA ARG A 210 -29.07 4.98 -14.58
C ARG A 210 -30.12 4.09 -13.92
N SER A 211 -30.00 2.76 -14.05
CA SER A 211 -30.99 1.82 -13.52
C SER A 211 -30.52 1.15 -12.24
N ARG A 212 -31.45 0.78 -11.35
CA ARG A 212 -31.17 0.08 -10.09
C ARG A 212 -30.43 -1.23 -10.33
N LEU A 213 -30.84 -2.00 -11.36
CA LEU A 213 -30.18 -3.27 -11.69
C LEU A 213 -28.71 -3.06 -12.12
N ARG A 214 -28.43 -2.03 -12.94
CA ARG A 214 -27.06 -1.69 -13.34
C ARG A 214 -26.22 -1.19 -12.17
N ARG A 215 -26.79 -0.48 -11.19
CA ARG A 215 -26.12 -0.06 -9.96
C ARG A 215 -25.67 -1.28 -9.14
N LEU A 216 -26.58 -2.22 -8.91
CA LEU A 216 -26.27 -3.47 -8.21
C LEU A 216 -25.22 -4.28 -8.96
N ALA A 217 -25.36 -4.44 -10.26
CA ALA A 217 -24.39 -5.14 -11.10
C ALA A 217 -23.01 -4.47 -11.07
N ALA A 218 -22.94 -3.13 -11.17
CA ALA A 218 -21.70 -2.38 -11.12
C ALA A 218 -20.99 -2.57 -9.76
N CYS A 219 -21.71 -2.44 -8.64
CA CYS A 219 -21.16 -2.67 -7.32
C CYS A 219 -20.68 -4.12 -7.14
N ALA A 220 -21.49 -5.10 -7.56
CA ALA A 220 -21.13 -6.52 -7.49
C ALA A 220 -19.87 -6.83 -8.32
N LEU A 221 -19.75 -6.28 -9.53
CA LEU A 221 -18.60 -6.51 -10.42
C LEU A 221 -17.28 -5.95 -9.89
N VAL A 222 -17.30 -4.97 -8.98
CA VAL A 222 -16.08 -4.50 -8.31
C VAL A 222 -15.55 -5.54 -7.31
N PHE A 223 -16.44 -6.27 -6.61
CA PHE A 223 -16.01 -7.18 -5.54
C PHE A 223 -16.04 -8.65 -5.95
N LEU A 224 -16.85 -9.03 -6.94
CA LEU A 224 -17.00 -10.41 -7.38
C LEU A 224 -15.68 -11.09 -7.77
N PRO A 225 -14.76 -10.46 -8.53
CA PRO A 225 -13.47 -11.06 -8.85
C PRO A 225 -12.65 -11.37 -7.61
N LEU A 226 -12.62 -10.44 -6.63
CA LEU A 226 -11.92 -10.65 -5.36
C LEU A 226 -12.53 -11.81 -4.57
N ILE A 227 -13.85 -11.83 -4.40
CA ILE A 227 -14.57 -12.88 -3.66
C ILE A 227 -14.33 -14.26 -4.32
N ALA A 228 -14.47 -14.32 -5.64
CA ALA A 228 -14.25 -15.57 -6.39
C ALA A 228 -12.80 -16.06 -6.24
N THR A 229 -11.83 -15.17 -6.34
CA THR A 229 -10.40 -15.50 -6.19
C THR A 229 -10.09 -15.94 -4.76
N HIS A 230 -10.65 -15.26 -3.75
CA HIS A 230 -10.47 -15.63 -2.34
C HIS A 230 -11.05 -17.02 -2.04
N VAL A 231 -12.28 -17.29 -2.50
CA VAL A 231 -12.92 -18.61 -2.33
C VAL A 231 -12.11 -19.69 -3.06
N ALA A 232 -11.70 -19.45 -4.30
CA ALA A 232 -10.90 -20.42 -5.06
C ALA A 232 -9.57 -20.71 -4.36
N TYR A 233 -8.89 -19.69 -3.83
CA TYR A 233 -7.62 -19.83 -3.12
C TYR A 233 -7.79 -20.60 -1.80
N THR A 234 -8.84 -20.32 -1.03
CA THR A 234 -9.18 -21.04 0.21
C THR A 234 -9.48 -22.51 -0.06
N GLN A 235 -10.26 -22.82 -1.11
CA GLN A 235 -10.52 -24.20 -1.50
C GLN A 235 -9.26 -24.92 -2.00
N TRP A 236 -8.40 -24.22 -2.72
CA TRP A 236 -7.11 -24.77 -3.13
C TRP A 236 -6.23 -25.11 -1.91
N ASN A 237 -6.15 -24.24 -0.90
CA ASN A 237 -5.46 -24.54 0.37
C ASN A 237 -6.08 -25.73 1.09
N ARG A 238 -7.43 -25.84 1.10
CA ARG A 238 -8.10 -27.02 1.67
C ARG A 238 -7.64 -28.32 1.04
N VAL A 239 -7.43 -28.34 -0.28
CA VAL A 239 -6.93 -29.53 -1.00
C VAL A 239 -5.46 -29.81 -0.64
N ARG A 240 -4.63 -28.78 -0.49
CA ARG A 240 -3.18 -28.93 -0.24
C ARG A 240 -2.86 -29.37 1.19
N VAL A 241 -3.56 -28.80 2.18
CA VAL A 241 -3.22 -28.97 3.61
C VAL A 241 -4.35 -29.56 4.44
N GLY A 242 -5.42 -30.04 3.82
CA GLY A 242 -6.58 -30.65 4.52
C GLY A 242 -7.42 -29.66 5.33
N SER A 243 -7.12 -28.37 5.30
CA SER A 243 -7.81 -27.32 6.08
C SER A 243 -8.16 -26.13 5.22
N ALA A 244 -9.36 -25.58 5.39
CA ALA A 244 -9.81 -24.35 4.73
C ALA A 244 -9.18 -23.13 5.43
N VAL A 245 -7.88 -22.97 5.31
CA VAL A 245 -7.17 -21.78 5.80
C VAL A 245 -7.41 -20.59 4.87
N ALA A 246 -7.24 -19.40 5.41
CA ALA A 246 -7.29 -18.16 4.63
C ALA A 246 -6.28 -18.15 3.48
N ALA A 247 -6.24 -17.08 2.72
CA ALA A 247 -5.40 -16.96 1.53
C ALA A 247 -3.92 -17.23 1.80
N SER A 248 -3.39 -16.70 2.92
CA SER A 248 -2.07 -17.04 3.43
C SER A 248 -2.10 -17.21 4.96
N ILE A 249 -1.00 -17.67 5.53
CA ILE A 249 -0.86 -17.87 6.97
C ILE A 249 -0.03 -16.73 7.55
N SER A 250 -0.64 -15.91 8.43
CA SER A 250 -0.04 -14.70 8.99
C SER A 250 0.42 -14.86 10.46
N GLN A 251 0.69 -16.11 10.90
CA GLN A 251 1.00 -16.40 12.31
C GLN A 251 2.16 -15.57 12.86
N ALA A 252 3.22 -15.33 12.08
CA ALA A 252 4.36 -14.55 12.55
C ALA A 252 3.95 -13.10 12.88
N ALA A 253 3.24 -12.44 11.97
CA ALA A 253 2.79 -11.06 12.17
C ALA A 253 1.80 -10.92 13.34
N LEU A 254 0.87 -11.88 13.50
CA LEU A 254 -0.07 -11.87 14.62
C LEU A 254 0.62 -12.15 15.95
N PHE A 255 1.62 -13.03 15.96
CA PHE A 255 2.38 -13.31 17.17
C PHE A 255 3.29 -12.12 17.54
N GLY A 256 3.92 -11.47 16.55
CA GLY A 256 4.66 -10.23 16.75
C GLY A 256 3.79 -9.16 17.43
N ALA A 257 2.59 -8.93 16.90
CA ALA A 257 1.63 -7.98 17.50
C ALA A 257 1.26 -8.34 18.96
N LEU A 258 1.14 -9.63 19.30
CA LEU A 258 0.90 -10.05 20.67
C LEU A 258 2.09 -9.77 21.58
N ILE A 259 3.32 -10.02 21.10
CA ILE A 259 4.55 -9.79 21.86
C ILE A 259 4.72 -8.28 22.11
N GLU A 260 4.53 -7.47 21.09
CA GLU A 260 4.62 -6.00 21.19
C GLU A 260 3.52 -5.41 22.08
N ALA A 261 2.27 -5.92 22.00
CA ALA A 261 1.21 -5.53 22.94
C ALA A 261 1.51 -5.95 24.38
N ALA A 262 2.16 -7.11 24.57
CA ALA A 262 2.56 -7.58 25.90
C ALA A 262 3.64 -6.72 26.57
N HIS A 263 4.40 -5.93 25.79
CA HIS A 263 5.27 -4.89 26.35
C HIS A 263 4.51 -3.83 27.18
N PHE A 264 3.26 -3.56 26.82
CA PHE A 264 2.38 -2.63 27.55
C PHE A 264 1.57 -3.32 28.65
N ASP A 265 1.41 -4.65 28.58
CA ASP A 265 0.71 -5.44 29.61
C ASP A 265 1.21 -6.90 29.60
N HIS A 266 2.17 -7.20 30.44
CA HIS A 266 2.77 -8.53 30.57
C HIS A 266 1.77 -9.62 30.91
N SER A 267 0.56 -9.29 31.40
CA SER A 267 -0.47 -10.26 31.72
C SER A 267 -1.10 -10.93 30.49
N ILE A 268 -0.85 -10.43 29.27
CA ILE A 268 -1.24 -11.09 28.01
C ILE A 268 -0.71 -12.54 27.98
N PHE A 269 0.50 -12.77 28.48
CA PHE A 269 1.12 -14.10 28.54
C PHE A 269 1.16 -14.69 29.98
N SER A 270 0.19 -14.37 30.84
CA SER A 270 0.15 -14.87 32.23
C SER A 270 -0.30 -16.33 32.38
N GLY A 271 -0.83 -16.92 31.32
CA GLY A 271 -1.31 -18.30 31.33
C GLY A 271 -0.19 -19.37 31.27
N SER A 272 -0.60 -20.61 31.12
CA SER A 272 0.29 -21.80 31.01
C SER A 272 0.17 -22.51 29.67
N THR A 273 -0.37 -21.84 28.64
CA THR A 273 -0.44 -22.44 27.30
C THR A 273 0.93 -22.35 26.61
N PRO A 274 1.21 -23.21 25.63
CA PRO A 274 2.41 -23.11 24.81
C PRO A 274 2.65 -21.70 24.23
N ILE A 275 1.60 -20.99 23.85
CA ILE A 275 1.68 -19.60 23.37
C ILE A 275 2.14 -18.66 24.49
N ASP A 276 1.63 -18.84 25.72
CA ASP A 276 2.04 -17.99 26.84
C ASP A 276 3.52 -18.23 27.21
N GLU A 277 3.96 -19.50 27.19
CA GLU A 277 5.34 -19.86 27.53
C GLU A 277 6.33 -19.30 26.49
N VAL A 278 6.07 -19.54 25.20
CA VAL A 278 6.88 -19.01 24.11
C VAL A 278 6.80 -17.47 24.07
N GLY A 279 5.62 -16.90 24.25
CA GLY A 279 5.40 -15.46 24.27
C GLY A 279 6.22 -14.75 25.32
N ARG A 280 6.30 -15.29 26.55
CA ARG A 280 7.16 -14.73 27.62
C ARG A 280 8.65 -14.76 27.28
N VAL A 281 9.13 -15.81 26.61
CA VAL A 281 10.53 -15.89 26.17
C VAL A 281 10.82 -14.86 25.09
N GLN A 282 9.93 -14.74 24.12
CA GLN A 282 10.12 -13.78 23.01
C GLN A 282 9.91 -12.33 23.44
N LEU A 283 9.03 -12.06 24.41
CA LEU A 283 8.90 -10.72 25.01
C LEU A 283 10.24 -10.29 25.67
N LYS A 284 10.88 -11.17 26.42
CA LYS A 284 12.21 -10.87 27.00
C LYS A 284 13.27 -10.66 25.91
N ALA A 285 13.21 -11.42 24.82
CA ALA A 285 14.12 -11.23 23.69
C ALA A 285 13.92 -9.85 23.03
N MET A 286 12.66 -9.44 22.80
CA MET A 286 12.33 -8.13 22.27
C MET A 286 12.80 -7.00 23.20
N GLU A 287 12.57 -7.11 24.52
CA GLU A 287 13.00 -6.13 25.51
C GLU A 287 14.53 -6.04 25.65
N ALA A 288 15.24 -7.10 25.24
CA ALA A 288 16.70 -7.11 25.13
C ALA A 288 17.24 -6.64 23.78
N ASP A 289 16.37 -6.06 22.93
CA ASP A 289 16.70 -5.58 21.58
C ASP A 289 17.24 -6.66 20.62
N LEU A 290 16.75 -7.90 20.81
CA LEU A 290 17.06 -9.01 19.91
C LEU A 290 16.05 -9.08 18.77
N HIS A 291 16.52 -9.09 17.52
CA HIS A 291 15.67 -9.14 16.35
C HIS A 291 15.20 -10.57 16.01
N GLY A 292 14.07 -10.69 15.31
CA GLY A 292 13.56 -11.96 14.78
C GLY A 292 12.64 -12.74 15.73
N TYR A 293 12.26 -12.16 16.86
CA TYR A 293 11.44 -12.79 17.91
C TYR A 293 10.11 -13.37 17.38
N GLU A 294 9.46 -12.76 16.38
CA GLU A 294 8.22 -13.25 15.81
C GLU A 294 8.39 -14.53 14.98
N ALA A 295 9.52 -14.66 14.27
CA ALA A 295 9.86 -15.86 13.53
C ALA A 295 10.30 -16.99 14.46
N ASP A 296 11.14 -16.66 15.45
CA ASP A 296 11.65 -17.59 16.47
C ASP A 296 10.50 -18.17 17.31
N ALA A 297 9.44 -17.41 17.57
CA ALA A 297 8.24 -17.87 18.23
C ALA A 297 7.58 -19.04 17.49
N ASN A 298 7.44 -18.96 16.17
CA ASN A 298 6.85 -20.03 15.38
C ASN A 298 7.75 -21.27 15.34
N VAL A 299 9.07 -21.07 15.22
CA VAL A 299 10.08 -22.15 15.29
C VAL A 299 10.02 -22.86 16.65
N ALA A 300 9.91 -22.12 17.76
CA ALA A 300 9.80 -22.67 19.10
C ALA A 300 8.51 -23.50 19.27
N LEU A 301 7.36 -22.99 18.83
CA LEU A 301 6.09 -23.73 18.89
C LEU A 301 6.15 -25.05 18.09
N HIS A 302 6.81 -25.03 16.94
CA HIS A 302 7.00 -26.23 16.13
C HIS A 302 7.95 -27.22 16.80
N ARG A 303 9.15 -26.78 17.20
CA ARG A 303 10.22 -27.61 17.78
C ARG A 303 9.83 -28.21 19.12
N ASP A 304 9.31 -27.38 20.05
CA ASP A 304 9.12 -27.76 21.43
C ASP A 304 7.76 -28.41 21.72
N TYR A 305 6.75 -28.11 20.88
CA TYR A 305 5.38 -28.61 21.05
C TYR A 305 4.85 -29.43 19.85
N GLY A 306 5.64 -29.59 18.79
CA GLY A 306 5.25 -30.36 17.60
C GLY A 306 4.05 -29.79 16.83
N TRP A 307 3.85 -28.46 16.91
CA TRP A 307 2.73 -27.83 16.19
C TRP A 307 3.11 -27.56 14.74
N ASP A 308 2.24 -27.95 13.81
CA ASP A 308 2.37 -27.59 12.42
C ASP A 308 1.93 -26.12 12.16
N ALA A 309 2.28 -25.60 10.99
CA ALA A 309 1.99 -24.22 10.59
C ALA A 309 0.48 -23.89 10.65
N VAL A 310 -0.41 -24.83 10.33
CA VAL A 310 -1.88 -24.63 10.37
C VAL A 310 -2.36 -24.51 11.80
N ARG A 311 -1.87 -25.37 12.69
CA ARG A 311 -2.18 -25.33 14.14
C ARG A 311 -1.65 -24.04 14.76
N ILE A 312 -0.39 -23.67 14.48
CA ILE A 312 0.22 -22.44 14.97
C ILE A 312 -0.64 -21.25 14.58
N ASN A 313 -0.95 -21.09 13.28
CA ASN A 313 -1.80 -20.00 12.80
C ASN A 313 -3.15 -19.93 13.51
N ARG A 314 -3.81 -21.06 13.70
CA ARG A 314 -5.12 -21.13 14.37
C ARG A 314 -5.04 -20.70 15.83
N GLU A 315 -4.07 -21.20 16.57
CA GLU A 315 -3.95 -20.93 18.02
C GLU A 315 -3.42 -19.51 18.27
N VAL A 316 -2.49 -19.01 17.45
CA VAL A 316 -2.03 -17.61 17.50
C VAL A 316 -3.17 -16.65 17.17
N THR A 317 -3.97 -16.93 16.14
CA THR A 317 -5.15 -16.11 15.81
C THR A 317 -6.15 -16.07 16.99
N ARG A 318 -6.40 -17.20 17.64
CA ARG A 318 -7.26 -17.26 18.83
C ARG A 318 -6.70 -16.47 20.01
N ALA A 319 -5.39 -16.55 20.22
CA ALA A 319 -4.72 -15.78 21.27
C ALA A 319 -4.80 -14.28 21.00
N TYR A 320 -4.56 -13.86 19.75
CA TYR A 320 -4.68 -12.48 19.31
C TYR A 320 -6.10 -11.92 19.52
N LEU A 321 -7.14 -12.66 19.13
CA LEU A 321 -8.53 -12.27 19.37
C LEU A 321 -8.87 -12.20 20.87
N ARG A 322 -8.36 -13.13 21.68
CA ARG A 322 -8.52 -13.11 23.14
C ARG A 322 -7.83 -11.89 23.77
N ALA A 323 -6.65 -11.51 23.29
CA ALA A 323 -5.95 -10.32 23.76
C ALA A 323 -6.77 -9.05 23.51
N TRP A 324 -7.44 -8.93 22.37
CA TRP A 324 -8.37 -7.81 22.09
C TRP A 324 -9.53 -7.74 23.08
N LEU A 325 -10.06 -8.88 23.53
CA LEU A 325 -11.16 -8.95 24.47
C LEU A 325 -10.71 -8.77 25.92
N GLY A 326 -9.55 -9.32 26.29
CA GLY A 326 -9.04 -9.32 27.67
C GLY A 326 -8.15 -8.13 28.01
N HIS A 327 -7.40 -7.62 27.03
CA HIS A 327 -6.38 -6.59 27.21
C HIS A 327 -6.52 -5.43 26.19
N PRO A 328 -7.72 -4.84 25.97
CA PRO A 328 -7.97 -3.87 24.91
C PRO A 328 -7.09 -2.62 25.03
N ARG A 329 -6.72 -2.22 26.25
CA ARG A 329 -5.82 -1.05 26.47
C ARG A 329 -4.43 -1.30 25.91
N ALA A 330 -3.84 -2.46 26.15
CA ALA A 330 -2.53 -2.82 25.61
C ALA A 330 -2.53 -2.87 24.09
N MET A 331 -3.57 -3.50 23.49
CA MET A 331 -3.75 -3.55 22.04
C MET A 331 -3.92 -2.15 21.42
N ILE A 332 -4.60 -1.23 22.09
CA ILE A 332 -4.75 0.16 21.66
C ILE A 332 -3.40 0.90 21.77
N PHE A 333 -2.66 0.74 22.86
CA PHE A 333 -1.35 1.36 23.00
C PHE A 333 -0.35 0.86 21.95
N HIS A 334 -0.36 -0.42 21.64
CA HIS A 334 0.41 -1.00 20.54
C HIS A 334 0.08 -0.32 19.20
N ILE A 335 -1.21 -0.08 18.87
CA ILE A 335 -1.61 0.67 17.66
C ILE A 335 -1.02 2.07 17.65
N PHE A 336 -1.15 2.82 18.76
CA PHE A 336 -0.62 4.17 18.82
C PHE A 336 0.91 4.21 18.71
N HIS A 337 1.59 3.25 19.30
CA HIS A 337 3.03 3.09 19.17
C HIS A 337 3.43 2.90 17.70
N HIS A 338 2.82 1.94 17.00
CA HIS A 338 3.05 1.72 15.57
C HIS A 338 2.78 2.97 14.72
N ILE A 339 1.68 3.67 14.96
CA ILE A 339 1.36 4.90 14.23
C ILE A 339 2.41 5.99 14.48
N SER A 340 2.91 6.12 15.72
CA SER A 340 3.91 7.12 16.06
C SER A 340 5.27 6.81 15.45
N GLU A 341 5.70 5.55 15.43
CA GLU A 341 6.99 5.13 14.89
C GLU A 341 7.05 5.17 13.37
N THR A 342 5.97 4.76 12.70
CA THR A 342 5.94 4.71 11.23
C THR A 342 5.91 6.06 10.56
N GLN A 343 5.75 7.16 11.30
CA GLN A 343 5.76 8.52 10.77
C GLN A 343 4.89 8.67 9.50
N LEU A 344 3.67 8.12 9.54
CA LEU A 344 2.72 8.09 8.40
C LEU A 344 2.49 9.46 7.75
N HIS A 345 2.65 10.53 8.53
CA HIS A 345 2.56 11.91 8.08
C HIS A 345 3.71 12.35 7.15
N GLN A 346 4.78 11.55 7.06
CA GLN A 346 5.94 11.82 6.22
C GLN A 346 5.94 10.95 4.95
N ALA A 347 4.79 10.80 4.31
CA ALA A 347 4.62 9.93 3.14
C ALA A 347 5.51 10.32 1.95
N VAL A 348 5.97 11.57 1.87
CA VAL A 348 6.86 12.08 0.81
C VAL A 348 8.19 12.50 1.42
N ARG A 349 9.20 11.66 1.24
CA ARG A 349 10.57 11.84 1.77
C ARG A 349 11.59 11.55 0.65
N PRO A 350 11.80 12.51 -0.29
CA PRO A 350 12.56 12.25 -1.52
C PRO A 350 13.98 11.74 -1.28
N ILE A 351 14.70 12.34 -0.33
CA ILE A 351 16.11 11.97 -0.07
C ILE A 351 16.19 10.65 0.67
N GLU A 352 15.36 10.44 1.69
CA GLU A 352 15.31 9.17 2.42
C GLU A 352 14.87 8.04 1.49
N THR A 353 13.95 8.30 0.57
CA THR A 353 13.54 7.31 -0.42
C THR A 353 14.69 6.90 -1.33
N VAL A 354 15.49 7.86 -1.82
CA VAL A 354 16.70 7.56 -2.61
C VAL A 354 17.75 6.88 -1.75
N ARG A 355 17.97 7.33 -0.52
CA ARG A 355 18.86 6.69 0.44
C ARG A 355 18.47 5.24 0.68
N ASP A 356 17.19 4.94 0.89
CA ASP A 356 16.72 3.59 1.17
C ASP A 356 16.91 2.66 -0.04
N VAL A 357 16.75 3.17 -1.28
CA VAL A 357 17.10 2.43 -2.50
C VAL A 357 18.60 2.11 -2.54
N LEU A 358 19.44 3.09 -2.23
CA LEU A 358 20.90 2.91 -2.19
C LEU A 358 21.30 1.91 -1.12
N LEU A 359 20.71 2.00 0.07
CA LEU A 359 20.86 1.10 1.19
C LEU A 359 20.61 -0.36 0.79
N TRP A 360 19.48 -0.59 0.14
CA TRP A 360 19.09 -1.94 -0.26
C TRP A 360 20.03 -2.55 -1.29
N ASN A 361 20.67 -1.73 -2.13
CA ASN A 361 21.57 -2.21 -3.16
C ASN A 361 23.02 -2.36 -2.71
N THR A 362 23.46 -1.58 -1.72
CA THR A 362 24.87 -1.55 -1.31
C THR A 362 25.14 -2.18 0.07
N GLY A 363 24.08 -2.51 0.83
CA GLY A 363 24.19 -3.03 2.20
C GLY A 363 24.72 -2.02 3.22
N SER A 364 25.04 -0.78 2.80
CA SER A 364 25.61 0.25 3.65
C SER A 364 24.58 1.33 3.98
N SER A 365 23.85 1.15 5.09
CA SER A 365 22.79 2.08 5.51
C SER A 365 23.28 3.38 6.11
N HIS A 366 24.49 3.40 6.62
CA HIS A 366 24.85 4.41 7.59
C HIS A 366 25.49 5.68 7.01
N ASP A 367 25.90 5.68 5.73
CA ASP A 367 26.73 6.75 5.19
C ASP A 367 26.02 7.73 4.23
N PHE A 368 24.75 7.48 3.87
CA PHE A 368 24.02 8.27 2.88
C PHE A 368 22.96 9.24 3.42
N GLY A 369 23.04 9.65 4.67
CA GLY A 369 22.20 10.75 5.16
C GLY A 369 22.67 12.09 4.57
N ALA A 370 21.82 12.81 3.83
CA ALA A 370 22.18 14.15 3.33
C ALA A 370 22.60 15.09 4.46
N GLU A 371 21.94 14.98 5.62
CA GLU A 371 22.32 15.71 6.84
C GLU A 371 23.70 15.29 7.36
N ARG A 372 24.02 14.00 7.30
CA ARG A 372 25.33 13.49 7.72
C ARG A 372 26.44 13.91 6.74
N ALA A 373 26.12 13.91 5.43
CA ALA A 373 27.04 14.42 4.41
C ALA A 373 27.37 15.90 4.63
N VAL A 374 26.38 16.72 5.01
CA VAL A 374 26.61 18.13 5.36
C VAL A 374 27.43 18.25 6.62
N LYS A 375 27.15 17.46 7.68
CA LYS A 375 27.97 17.42 8.91
C LYS A 375 29.41 17.00 8.63
N ASN A 376 29.64 16.17 7.60
CA ASN A 376 30.97 15.73 7.19
C ASN A 376 31.65 16.70 6.19
N GLY A 377 31.12 17.90 6.00
CA GLY A 377 31.72 18.96 5.18
C GLY A 377 31.27 19.01 3.71
N ASN A 378 30.30 18.20 3.31
CA ASN A 378 29.74 18.21 1.96
C ASN A 378 28.64 19.29 1.80
N TRP A 379 29.02 20.55 1.96
CA TRP A 379 28.11 21.71 1.96
C TRP A 379 27.25 21.85 0.71
N TRP A 380 27.69 21.33 -0.44
CA TRP A 380 26.92 21.30 -1.68
C TRP A 380 25.60 20.51 -1.57
N MET A 381 25.42 19.69 -0.53
CA MET A 381 24.19 18.95 -0.26
C MET A 381 23.12 19.78 0.49
N ILE A 382 23.44 20.99 0.97
CA ILE A 382 22.48 21.86 1.68
C ILE A 382 21.18 22.06 0.90
N PRO A 383 21.19 22.39 -0.41
CA PRO A 383 19.95 22.55 -1.16
C PRO A 383 19.08 21.29 -1.17
N ALA A 384 19.70 20.11 -1.22
CA ALA A 384 18.98 18.84 -1.18
C ALA A 384 18.35 18.60 0.20
N VAL A 385 19.04 18.91 1.30
CA VAL A 385 18.51 18.85 2.67
C VAL A 385 17.32 19.79 2.82
N ILE A 386 17.46 21.04 2.38
CA ILE A 386 16.36 22.02 2.44
C ILE A 386 15.15 21.53 1.63
N ALA A 387 15.36 21.04 0.40
CA ALA A 387 14.28 20.53 -0.45
C ALA A 387 13.56 19.34 0.21
N ASN A 388 14.30 18.45 0.86
CA ASN A 388 13.73 17.33 1.61
C ASN A 388 12.87 17.79 2.81
N TRP A 389 13.39 18.71 3.61
CA TRP A 389 12.65 19.30 4.73
C TRP A 389 11.36 20.00 4.27
N LEU A 390 11.42 20.74 3.17
CA LEU A 390 10.24 21.37 2.57
C LEU A 390 9.22 20.34 2.09
N ALA A 391 9.67 19.27 1.44
CA ALA A 391 8.79 18.19 0.98
C ALA A 391 8.13 17.45 2.16
N MET A 392 8.88 17.15 3.22
CA MET A 392 8.35 16.51 4.44
C MET A 392 7.33 17.44 5.12
N THR A 393 7.65 18.72 5.29
CA THR A 393 6.73 19.69 5.89
C THR A 393 5.46 19.83 5.07
N ALA A 394 5.57 19.96 3.75
CA ALA A 394 4.41 19.98 2.85
C ALA A 394 3.57 18.71 2.96
N SER A 395 4.22 17.55 3.08
CA SER A 395 3.55 16.26 3.28
C SER A 395 2.70 16.23 4.55
N VAL A 396 3.21 16.78 5.67
CA VAL A 396 2.44 16.88 6.92
C VAL A 396 1.17 17.72 6.74
N PHE A 397 1.27 18.87 6.07
CA PHE A 397 0.10 19.72 5.80
C PHE A 397 -0.91 19.04 4.85
N VAL A 398 -0.43 18.41 3.78
CA VAL A 398 -1.27 17.68 2.83
C VAL A 398 -1.99 16.53 3.54
N PHE A 399 -1.27 15.79 4.36
CA PHE A 399 -1.84 14.67 5.11
C PHE A 399 -2.82 15.12 6.20
N GLY A 400 -2.48 16.20 6.95
CA GLY A 400 -3.38 16.83 7.92
C GLY A 400 -4.67 17.32 7.25
N ALA A 401 -4.55 17.99 6.10
CA ALA A 401 -5.71 18.41 5.31
C ALA A 401 -6.53 17.21 4.81
N PHE A 402 -5.88 16.11 4.41
CA PHE A 402 -6.57 14.88 4.04
C PHE A 402 -7.37 14.30 5.22
N LEU A 403 -6.76 14.15 6.38
CA LEU A 403 -7.42 13.51 7.54
C LEU A 403 -8.53 14.36 8.15
N VAL A 404 -8.29 15.68 8.33
CA VAL A 404 -9.15 16.56 9.09
C VAL A 404 -10.18 17.25 8.21
N VAL A 405 -9.74 17.80 7.07
CA VAL A 405 -10.66 18.60 6.23
C VAL A 405 -11.63 17.74 5.45
N THR A 406 -11.26 16.48 5.11
CA THR A 406 -12.17 15.60 4.35
C THR A 406 -13.52 15.38 5.05
N PRO A 407 -13.59 14.93 6.32
CA PRO A 407 -14.86 14.77 7.00
C PRO A 407 -15.58 16.11 7.26
N ILE A 408 -14.85 17.20 7.51
CA ILE A 408 -15.45 18.54 7.67
C ILE A 408 -16.14 18.98 6.38
N ARG A 409 -15.53 18.74 5.22
CA ARG A 409 -16.15 19.04 3.92
C ARG A 409 -17.43 18.26 3.71
N LEU A 410 -17.45 16.97 4.06
CA LEU A 410 -18.69 16.18 3.97
C LEU A 410 -19.81 16.80 4.80
N VAL A 411 -19.53 17.23 6.04
CA VAL A 411 -20.55 17.87 6.89
C VAL A 411 -21.02 19.21 6.32
N ARG A 412 -20.12 20.00 5.74
CA ARG A 412 -20.42 21.35 5.23
C ARG A 412 -21.05 21.36 3.84
N GLU A 413 -20.50 20.57 2.92
CA GLU A 413 -20.86 20.55 1.49
C GLU A 413 -21.89 19.46 1.16
N GLY A 414 -22.13 18.51 2.08
CA GLY A 414 -22.97 17.34 1.86
C GLY A 414 -22.33 16.36 0.87
N TRP A 415 -23.15 15.45 0.36
CA TRP A 415 -22.75 14.41 -0.61
C TRP A 415 -22.69 14.99 -2.04
N THR A 416 -21.58 15.59 -2.39
CA THR A 416 -21.23 15.98 -3.76
C THR A 416 -20.34 14.88 -4.41
N ASP A 417 -20.12 14.96 -5.73
CA ASP A 417 -19.21 14.02 -6.39
C ASP A 417 -17.78 14.10 -5.81
N GLU A 418 -17.31 15.33 -5.53
CA GLU A 418 -15.97 15.54 -4.94
C GLU A 418 -15.88 14.99 -3.51
N THR A 419 -16.87 15.27 -2.66
CA THR A 419 -16.88 14.76 -1.27
C THR A 419 -17.06 13.25 -1.24
N SER A 420 -17.86 12.68 -2.15
CA SER A 420 -18.05 11.22 -2.25
C SER A 420 -16.74 10.50 -2.59
N VAL A 421 -15.95 11.01 -3.55
CA VAL A 421 -14.63 10.44 -3.88
C VAL A 421 -13.64 10.66 -2.73
N SER A 422 -13.62 11.86 -2.14
CA SER A 422 -12.73 12.19 -1.03
C SER A 422 -12.97 11.29 0.19
N ILE A 423 -14.23 11.08 0.57
CA ILE A 423 -14.62 10.18 1.67
C ILE A 423 -14.31 8.72 1.31
N GLY A 424 -14.57 8.29 0.08
CA GLY A 424 -14.23 6.93 -0.34
C GLY A 424 -12.73 6.63 -0.20
N ILE A 425 -11.86 7.55 -0.61
CA ILE A 425 -10.41 7.43 -0.44
C ILE A 425 -10.02 7.53 1.04
N TRP A 426 -10.66 8.38 1.83
CA TRP A 426 -10.43 8.54 3.26
C TRP A 426 -10.81 7.27 4.04
N CYS A 427 -11.97 6.68 3.79
CA CYS A 427 -12.37 5.39 4.37
C CYS A 427 -11.38 4.28 4.01
N PHE A 428 -10.93 4.25 2.75
CA PHE A 428 -9.95 3.27 2.31
C PHE A 428 -8.61 3.46 3.05
N TYR A 429 -8.13 4.69 3.18
CA TYR A 429 -6.92 4.99 3.94
C TYR A 429 -7.02 4.56 5.40
N LEU A 430 -8.14 4.89 6.09
CA LEU A 430 -8.35 4.50 7.48
C LEU A 430 -8.44 2.97 7.65
N THR A 431 -9.04 2.28 6.69
CA THR A 431 -9.10 0.81 6.72
C THR A 431 -7.71 0.21 6.58
N VAL A 432 -6.89 0.71 5.63
CA VAL A 432 -5.52 0.24 5.40
C VAL A 432 -4.64 0.54 6.61
N GLY A 433 -4.57 1.80 7.03
CA GLY A 433 -3.75 2.23 8.16
C GLY A 433 -4.19 1.58 9.47
N GLY A 434 -5.50 1.52 9.73
CA GLY A 434 -6.05 0.89 10.92
C GLY A 434 -5.75 -0.61 10.99
N LEU A 435 -5.99 -1.35 9.90
CA LEU A 435 -5.72 -2.79 9.89
C LEU A 435 -4.24 -3.10 10.08
N TYR A 436 -3.36 -2.43 9.34
CA TYR A 436 -1.92 -2.65 9.50
C TYR A 436 -1.42 -2.23 10.88
N ALA A 437 -1.91 -1.13 11.44
CA ALA A 437 -1.53 -0.70 12.78
C ALA A 437 -1.91 -1.71 13.88
N THR A 438 -2.93 -2.56 13.63
CA THR A 438 -3.32 -3.61 14.60
C THR A 438 -2.41 -4.83 14.58
N VAL A 439 -1.60 -5.01 13.53
CA VAL A 439 -0.80 -6.23 13.34
C VAL A 439 0.68 -5.89 13.22
N HIS A 440 1.05 -5.20 12.15
CA HIS A 440 2.43 -4.79 11.86
C HIS A 440 2.39 -3.70 10.80
N LEU A 441 2.83 -2.50 11.15
CA LEU A 441 2.74 -1.34 10.28
C LEU A 441 4.13 -0.91 9.78
N GLU A 442 4.39 -1.13 8.50
CA GLU A 442 5.52 -0.53 7.81
C GLU A 442 5.06 0.55 6.82
N PRO A 443 5.82 1.63 6.61
CA PRO A 443 5.44 2.69 5.67
C PRO A 443 5.14 2.17 4.25
N ARG A 444 5.83 1.13 3.78
CA ARG A 444 5.63 0.51 2.45
C ARG A 444 4.22 -0.10 2.28
N TYR A 445 3.55 -0.47 3.36
CA TYR A 445 2.20 -1.05 3.32
C TYR A 445 1.11 -0.03 2.97
N LEU A 446 1.43 1.25 3.07
CA LEU A 446 0.52 2.33 2.70
C LEU A 446 0.56 2.70 1.21
N THR A 447 1.46 2.09 0.42
CA THR A 447 1.56 2.37 -1.03
C THR A 447 0.21 2.34 -1.77
N PRO A 448 -0.77 1.45 -1.43
CA PRO A 448 -2.07 1.44 -2.09
C PRO A 448 -2.90 2.72 -1.90
N VAL A 449 -2.64 3.48 -0.83
CA VAL A 449 -3.47 4.62 -0.42
C VAL A 449 -2.76 5.98 -0.49
N VAL A 450 -1.42 5.99 -0.55
CA VAL A 450 -0.62 7.24 -0.55
C VAL A 450 -1.00 8.17 -1.69
N ALA A 451 -1.12 7.65 -2.91
CA ALA A 451 -1.46 8.48 -4.08
C ALA A 451 -2.83 9.15 -3.94
N GLY A 452 -3.84 8.42 -3.46
CA GLY A 452 -5.18 8.94 -3.20
C GLY A 452 -5.19 10.00 -2.11
N SER A 453 -4.48 9.77 -1.00
CA SER A 453 -4.40 10.71 0.12
C SER A 453 -3.72 12.02 -0.29
N ILE A 454 -2.67 11.97 -1.11
CA ILE A 454 -2.00 13.17 -1.67
C ILE A 454 -2.99 13.97 -2.54
N VAL A 455 -3.70 13.32 -3.46
CA VAL A 455 -4.68 13.99 -4.34
C VAL A 455 -5.74 14.70 -3.49
N VAL A 456 -6.39 13.99 -2.58
CA VAL A 456 -7.49 14.54 -1.76
C VAL A 456 -6.98 15.61 -0.80
N GLY A 457 -5.81 15.43 -0.19
CA GLY A 457 -5.20 16.44 0.68
C GLY A 457 -4.93 17.75 -0.05
N VAL A 458 -4.37 17.69 -1.26
CA VAL A 458 -4.14 18.87 -2.10
C VAL A 458 -5.47 19.50 -2.54
N VAL A 459 -6.48 18.71 -2.92
CA VAL A 459 -7.84 19.21 -3.21
C VAL A 459 -8.39 19.97 -2.02
N ASN A 460 -8.29 19.43 -0.81
CA ASN A 460 -8.79 20.07 0.41
C ASN A 460 -8.08 21.39 0.69
N ILE A 461 -6.77 21.46 0.55
CA ILE A 461 -6.00 22.73 0.69
C ILE A 461 -6.49 23.77 -0.33
N VAL A 462 -6.64 23.39 -1.59
CA VAL A 462 -7.12 24.29 -2.64
C VAL A 462 -8.52 24.80 -2.31
N ARG A 463 -9.46 23.94 -1.88
CA ARG A 463 -10.82 24.35 -1.53
C ARG A 463 -10.87 25.28 -0.30
N VAL A 464 -10.03 25.03 0.70
CA VAL A 464 -9.88 25.92 1.85
C VAL A 464 -9.38 27.30 1.40
N VAL A 465 -8.34 27.35 0.57
CA VAL A 465 -7.80 28.61 0.05
C VAL A 465 -8.83 29.36 -0.81
N GLU A 466 -9.57 28.66 -1.67
CA GLU A 466 -10.64 29.25 -2.47
C GLU A 466 -11.77 29.84 -1.59
N PHE A 467 -12.11 29.18 -0.51
CA PHE A 467 -13.15 29.66 0.43
C PHE A 467 -12.77 30.98 1.12
N TYR A 468 -11.47 31.15 1.47
CA TYR A 468 -11.00 32.36 2.12
C TYR A 468 -10.56 33.48 1.15
N ARG A 469 -10.57 33.23 -0.18
CA ARG A 469 -10.31 34.30 -1.14
C ARG A 469 -11.46 35.31 -1.11
N PRO A 470 -11.14 36.62 -0.93
CA PRO A 470 -12.18 37.63 -1.09
C PRO A 470 -12.75 37.54 -2.51
N PRO A 471 -14.08 37.72 -2.68
CA PRO A 471 -14.68 37.75 -3.99
C PRO A 471 -13.90 38.78 -4.83
N ALA A 472 -13.47 38.35 -6.05
CA ALA A 472 -12.79 39.27 -6.95
C ALA A 472 -13.68 40.51 -7.12
N THR A 473 -13.22 41.65 -6.64
CA THR A 473 -13.93 42.92 -6.81
C THR A 473 -14.21 43.07 -8.28
N LEU A 474 -15.45 42.94 -8.67
CA LEU A 474 -15.90 43.26 -10.03
C LEU A 474 -15.39 44.65 -10.31
N LYS A 475 -14.42 44.80 -11.23
CA LYS A 475 -14.03 46.11 -11.72
C LYS A 475 -15.31 46.83 -12.14
N PRO A 476 -15.59 48.02 -11.60
CA PRO A 476 -16.83 48.70 -11.94
C PRO A 476 -16.84 48.86 -13.48
N ALA A 477 -18.00 48.57 -14.07
CA ALA A 477 -18.22 48.60 -15.53
C ALA A 477 -17.89 49.97 -16.18
N SER A 478 -17.61 50.99 -15.37
CA SER A 478 -17.23 52.33 -15.78
C SER A 478 -15.80 52.49 -16.36
N GLN A 479 -14.96 51.43 -16.37
CA GLN A 479 -13.62 51.48 -16.97
C GLN A 479 -13.48 50.76 -18.33
N GLN A 480 -14.59 50.31 -18.93
CA GLN A 480 -14.57 49.75 -20.29
C GLN A 480 -15.01 50.72 -21.39
N ILE A 481 -15.23 52.00 -21.07
CA ILE A 481 -15.54 53.04 -22.06
C ILE A 481 -14.47 54.13 -21.90
N ALA A 482 -13.29 53.91 -22.47
CA ALA A 482 -12.31 54.90 -22.83
C ALA A 482 -11.44 54.35 -23.94
#